data_28b5dc5edd92b500e2767970d6723c89
#
_entry.id   28b5dc5edd92b500e2767970d6723c89
#
_cell.length_a   1.000
_cell.length_b   1.000
_cell.length_c   1.000
_cell.angle_alpha   90.00
_cell.angle_beta   90.00
_cell.angle_gamma   90.00
#
_symmetry.space_group_name_H-M   'P 1'
#
loop_
_entity.id
_entity.type
_entity.pdbx_description
1 polymer ?
#
loop_
_entity_poly.entity_id
_entity_poly.type
_entity_poly.pdbx_seq_one_letter_code
_entity_poly.pdbx_strand_id
1 'polypeptide(L)'
;MKTAIVYATKYGCTKECAEILKTYLHGEVNILSAKADKINLSQYDAVFIGGSVYMGKIQKEITQFCKRNLKQLLHMKIGLFVCCYTPKDTEGFFETLYPIELINHASYVTSVGGKMDYEKMNVLYRKLFHSLKKIDGFNEGFTEPEINESEIKKLA
;
A
#
# COMPACT_ATOMS: atom_id res chain seq x y z
N MET A 1 15.16 -17.72 2.44
CA MET A 1 14.16 -17.07 1.59
C MET A 1 14.57 -15.63 1.38
N LYS A 2 14.53 -15.17 0.13
CA LYS A 2 14.84 -13.79 -0.24
C LYS A 2 13.55 -13.08 -0.67
N THR A 3 13.19 -12.01 0.01
CA THR A 3 11.91 -11.32 -0.15
C THR A 3 12.12 -9.88 -0.64
N ALA A 4 11.34 -9.45 -1.60
CA ALA A 4 11.23 -8.05 -1.98
C ALA A 4 9.96 -7.43 -1.39
N ILE A 5 10.07 -6.20 -0.88
CA ILE A 5 8.91 -5.35 -0.59
C ILE A 5 8.98 -4.18 -1.56
N VAL A 6 8.10 -4.18 -2.55
CA VAL A 6 8.03 -3.13 -3.58
C VAL A 6 6.96 -2.13 -3.19
N TYR A 7 7.32 -0.87 -3.07
CA TYR A 7 6.38 0.15 -2.60
C TYR A 7 6.40 1.40 -3.47
N ALA A 8 5.29 2.12 -3.44
CA ALA A 8 5.21 3.51 -3.84
C ALA A 8 4.44 4.30 -2.78
N THR A 9 4.89 5.50 -2.51
CA THR A 9 4.32 6.37 -1.50
C THR A 9 4.28 7.82 -1.97
N LYS A 10 3.29 8.56 -1.52
CA LYS A 10 3.22 10.00 -1.74
C LYS A 10 3.84 10.79 -0.58
N TYR A 11 3.57 10.37 0.65
CA TYR A 11 3.95 11.08 1.87
C TYR A 11 4.78 10.26 2.86
N GLY A 12 5.26 9.08 2.46
CA GLY A 12 6.15 8.25 3.26
C GLY A 12 5.47 7.12 4.06
N CYS A 13 4.15 7.12 4.21
CA CYS A 13 3.44 6.14 5.03
C CYS A 13 3.64 4.70 4.53
N THR A 14 3.54 4.45 3.23
CA THR A 14 3.74 3.10 2.67
C THR A 14 5.17 2.60 2.91
N LYS A 15 6.16 3.49 2.87
CA LYS A 15 7.53 3.13 3.20
C LYS A 15 7.66 2.72 4.66
N GLU A 16 7.05 3.46 5.57
CA GLU A 16 7.01 3.12 7.01
C GLU A 16 6.36 1.75 7.22
N CYS A 17 5.23 1.46 6.56
CA CYS A 17 4.60 0.14 6.61
C CYS A 17 5.50 -0.97 6.07
N ALA A 18 6.27 -0.70 5.00
CA ALA A 18 7.25 -1.65 4.45
C ALA A 18 8.40 -1.93 5.44
N GLU A 19 8.87 -0.92 6.16
CA GLU A 19 9.89 -1.09 7.21
C GLU A 19 9.34 -1.92 8.39
N ILE A 20 8.10 -1.69 8.81
CA ILE A 20 7.44 -2.50 9.84
C ILE A 20 7.28 -3.95 9.35
N LEU A 21 6.77 -4.16 8.14
CA LEU A 21 6.62 -5.50 7.55
C LEU A 21 7.95 -6.26 7.53
N LYS A 22 9.03 -5.58 7.16
CA LYS A 22 10.37 -6.17 7.17
C LYS A 22 10.75 -6.76 8.53
N THR A 23 10.33 -6.16 9.66
CA THR A 23 10.66 -6.67 10.99
C THR A 23 9.99 -8.00 11.32
N TYR A 24 8.90 -8.33 10.64
CA TYR A 24 8.17 -9.60 10.82
C TYR A 24 8.59 -10.70 9.85
N LEU A 25 9.29 -10.35 8.78
CA LEU A 25 9.74 -11.31 7.77
C LEU A 25 11.09 -11.93 8.14
N HIS A 26 11.27 -13.20 7.79
CA HIS A 26 12.51 -13.92 7.98
C HIS A 26 13.37 -13.98 6.73
N GLY A 27 14.68 -14.03 6.90
CA GLY A 27 15.64 -14.12 5.80
C GLY A 27 16.10 -12.76 5.28
N GLU A 28 16.53 -12.73 4.03
CA GLU A 28 16.97 -11.49 3.39
C GLU A 28 15.76 -10.71 2.85
N VAL A 29 15.56 -9.50 3.33
CA VAL A 29 14.44 -8.65 2.93
C VAL A 29 14.94 -7.32 2.37
N ASN A 30 14.59 -7.05 1.12
CA ASN A 30 14.94 -5.81 0.41
C ASN A 30 13.69 -4.95 0.19
N ILE A 31 13.76 -3.69 0.62
CA ILE A 31 12.70 -2.69 0.39
C ILE A 31 13.08 -1.89 -0.85
N LEU A 32 12.21 -1.90 -1.86
CA LEU A 32 12.47 -1.35 -3.18
C LEU A 32 11.37 -0.36 -3.59
N SER A 33 11.79 0.79 -4.08
CA SER A 33 10.84 1.74 -4.66
C SER A 33 10.37 1.27 -6.04
N ALA A 34 9.05 1.27 -6.27
CA ALA A 34 8.47 0.97 -7.57
C ALA A 34 8.83 2.01 -8.66
N LYS A 35 9.42 3.16 -8.27
CA LYS A 35 9.97 4.16 -9.18
C LYS A 35 11.30 3.74 -9.82
N ALA A 36 11.96 2.71 -9.28
CA ALA A 36 13.20 2.21 -9.85
C ALA A 36 12.96 1.68 -11.28
N ASP A 37 13.86 2.02 -12.21
CA ASP A 37 13.71 1.68 -13.62
C ASP A 37 13.67 0.17 -13.89
N LYS A 38 14.41 -0.59 -13.10
CA LYS A 38 14.45 -2.06 -13.21
C LYS A 38 14.53 -2.71 -11.84
N ILE A 39 13.54 -3.51 -11.52
CA ILE A 39 13.55 -4.42 -10.37
C ILE A 39 13.65 -5.83 -10.95
N ASN A 40 14.77 -6.50 -10.67
CA ASN A 40 14.95 -7.89 -11.08
C ASN A 40 14.29 -8.82 -10.06
N LEU A 41 13.08 -9.28 -10.39
CA LEU A 41 12.30 -10.17 -9.52
C LEU A 41 12.83 -11.60 -9.47
N SER A 42 13.64 -12.04 -10.45
CA SER A 42 14.12 -13.43 -10.53
C SER A 42 15.02 -13.86 -9.37
N GLN A 43 15.54 -12.91 -8.60
CA GLN A 43 16.36 -13.17 -7.43
C GLN A 43 15.57 -13.32 -6.12
N TYR A 44 14.25 -13.21 -6.17
CA TYR A 44 13.39 -13.25 -4.99
C TYR A 44 12.44 -14.45 -5.02
N ASP A 45 12.18 -15.00 -3.84
CA ASP A 45 11.23 -16.11 -3.64
C ASP A 45 9.80 -15.60 -3.40
N ALA A 46 9.69 -14.40 -2.81
CA ALA A 46 8.43 -13.76 -2.49
C ALA A 46 8.48 -12.25 -2.73
N VAL A 47 7.34 -11.67 -3.05
CA VAL A 47 7.20 -10.23 -3.27
C VAL A 47 5.96 -9.69 -2.56
N PHE A 48 6.16 -8.68 -1.72
CA PHE A 48 5.07 -7.87 -1.18
C PHE A 48 4.98 -6.57 -1.98
N ILE A 49 3.77 -6.18 -2.36
CA ILE A 49 3.55 -4.98 -3.17
C ILE A 49 2.62 -4.04 -2.42
N GLY A 50 3.08 -2.84 -2.14
CA GLY A 50 2.35 -1.85 -1.37
C GLY A 50 2.29 -0.48 -2.01
N GLY A 51 1.11 0.15 -1.95
CA GLY A 51 0.92 1.51 -2.45
C GLY A 51 0.00 2.33 -1.55
N SER A 52 0.19 3.64 -1.57
CA SER A 52 -0.77 4.54 -0.97
C SER A 52 -1.94 4.79 -1.91
N VAL A 53 -3.14 4.80 -1.35
CA VAL A 53 -4.36 5.14 -2.08
C VAL A 53 -4.69 6.59 -1.82
N TYR A 54 -4.91 7.31 -2.91
CA TYR A 54 -5.21 8.71 -2.88
C TYR A 54 -6.34 9.02 -3.86
N MET A 55 -7.41 9.63 -3.39
CA MET A 55 -8.61 9.90 -4.21
C MET A 55 -9.13 8.63 -4.92
N GLY A 56 -9.13 7.49 -4.22
CA GLY A 56 -9.57 6.20 -4.74
C GLY A 56 -8.63 5.55 -5.76
N LYS A 57 -7.41 6.07 -5.92
CA LYS A 57 -6.41 5.52 -6.86
C LYS A 57 -5.12 5.18 -6.15
N ILE A 58 -4.57 4.02 -6.48
CA ILE A 58 -3.21 3.66 -6.06
C ILE A 58 -2.18 4.40 -6.91
N GLN A 59 -0.97 4.55 -6.40
CA GLN A 59 0.13 5.18 -7.12
C GLN A 59 0.34 4.51 -8.48
N LYS A 60 0.49 5.32 -9.54
CA LYS A 60 0.68 4.82 -10.92
C LYS A 60 1.90 3.92 -11.07
N GLU A 61 2.94 4.14 -10.25
CA GLU A 61 4.15 3.33 -10.23
C GLU A 61 3.85 1.88 -9.85
N ILE A 62 2.94 1.66 -8.89
CA ILE A 62 2.46 0.32 -8.52
C ILE A 62 1.68 -0.31 -9.67
N THR A 63 0.75 0.43 -10.27
CA THR A 63 -0.03 -0.06 -11.41
C THR A 63 0.89 -0.47 -12.57
N GLN A 64 1.87 0.35 -12.89
CA GLN A 64 2.84 0.07 -13.95
C GLN A 64 3.75 -1.11 -13.61
N PHE A 65 4.21 -1.19 -12.37
CA PHE A 65 5.03 -2.32 -11.90
C PHE A 65 4.26 -3.64 -12.01
N CYS A 66 3.03 -3.70 -11.52
CA CYS A 66 2.19 -4.88 -11.60
C CYS A 66 1.93 -5.32 -13.07
N LYS A 67 1.60 -4.37 -13.94
CA LYS A 67 1.37 -4.66 -15.37
C LYS A 67 2.60 -5.20 -16.08
N ARG A 68 3.76 -4.57 -15.87
CA ARG A 68 5.04 -4.98 -16.49
C ARG A 68 5.49 -6.37 -16.05
N ASN A 69 5.22 -6.74 -14.80
CA ASN A 69 5.72 -7.95 -14.18
C ASN A 69 4.64 -9.01 -13.95
N LEU A 70 3.42 -8.83 -14.48
CA LEU A 70 2.26 -9.67 -14.18
C LEU A 70 2.56 -11.17 -14.33
N LYS A 71 3.12 -11.57 -15.46
CA LYS A 71 3.43 -12.99 -15.72
C LYS A 71 4.39 -13.57 -14.69
N GLN A 72 5.41 -12.82 -14.30
CA GLN A 72 6.39 -13.27 -13.31
C GLN A 72 5.80 -13.33 -11.91
N LEU A 73 5.02 -12.32 -11.53
CA LEU A 73 4.35 -12.25 -10.23
C LEU A 73 3.39 -13.41 -10.00
N LEU A 74 2.69 -13.88 -11.05
CA LEU A 74 1.80 -15.04 -10.98
C LEU A 74 2.53 -16.38 -10.74
N HIS A 75 3.85 -16.41 -10.81
CA HIS A 75 4.67 -17.59 -10.49
C HIS A 75 5.43 -17.45 -9.16
N MET A 76 5.17 -16.41 -8.41
CA MET A 76 5.84 -16.10 -7.14
C MET A 76 4.83 -16.07 -5.98
N LYS A 77 5.33 -16.21 -4.76
CA LYS A 77 4.51 -15.90 -3.58
C LYS A 77 4.35 -14.39 -3.48
N ILE A 78 3.12 -13.90 -3.43
CA ILE A 78 2.85 -12.47 -3.33
C ILE A 78 1.89 -12.14 -2.20
N GLY A 79 2.12 -10.98 -1.59
CA GLY A 79 1.19 -10.30 -0.70
C GLY A 79 0.92 -8.88 -1.21
N LEU A 80 -0.30 -8.41 -1.08
CA LEU A 80 -0.70 -7.07 -1.53
C LEU A 80 -1.20 -6.25 -0.35
N PHE A 81 -0.75 -5.02 -0.24
CA PHE A 81 -1.25 -4.12 0.80
C PHE A 81 -1.42 -2.70 0.30
N VAL A 82 -2.31 -1.97 0.94
CA VAL A 82 -2.53 -0.55 0.66
C VAL A 82 -2.51 0.26 1.96
N CYS A 83 -1.94 1.45 1.87
CA CYS A 83 -2.11 2.47 2.88
C CYS A 83 -3.24 3.39 2.41
N CYS A 84 -4.36 3.36 3.10
CA CYS A 84 -5.47 4.24 2.80
C CYS A 84 -6.32 4.50 4.04
N TYR A 85 -7.10 5.55 3.94
CA TYR A 85 -8.05 5.97 4.97
C TYR A 85 -9.45 5.37 4.78
N THR A 86 -9.67 4.51 3.80
CA THR A 86 -11.00 3.99 3.48
C THR A 86 -11.41 2.89 4.46
N PRO A 87 -12.69 2.85 4.89
CA PRO A 87 -13.23 1.74 5.66
C PRO A 87 -13.00 0.41 4.96
N LYS A 88 -12.69 -0.61 5.75
CA LYS A 88 -12.11 -1.88 5.32
C LYS A 88 -12.93 -2.72 4.34
N ASP A 89 -14.21 -2.50 4.17
CA ASP A 89 -15.12 -3.51 3.62
C ASP A 89 -16.01 -3.00 2.49
N THR A 90 -15.45 -2.15 1.63
CA THR A 90 -16.13 -1.85 0.37
C THR A 90 -15.85 -2.99 -0.61
N GLU A 91 -16.86 -3.80 -0.88
CA GLU A 91 -16.80 -4.86 -1.89
C GLU A 91 -16.26 -4.31 -3.22
N GLY A 92 -15.29 -5.00 -3.81
CA GLY A 92 -14.65 -4.56 -5.04
C GLY A 92 -13.60 -3.46 -4.89
N PHE A 93 -13.24 -3.06 -3.67
CA PHE A 93 -12.27 -1.98 -3.46
C PHE A 93 -10.88 -2.32 -4.01
N PHE A 94 -10.35 -3.50 -3.68
CA PHE A 94 -9.01 -3.91 -4.11
C PHE A 94 -8.93 -4.12 -5.62
N GLU A 95 -10.01 -4.56 -6.26
CA GLU A 95 -10.12 -4.79 -7.70
C GLU A 95 -9.98 -3.50 -8.51
N THR A 96 -10.23 -2.36 -7.89
CA THR A 96 -9.99 -1.05 -8.51
C THR A 96 -8.52 -0.63 -8.45
N LEU A 97 -7.72 -1.26 -7.58
CA LEU A 97 -6.34 -0.87 -7.27
C LEU A 97 -5.31 -1.79 -7.90
N TYR A 98 -5.57 -3.11 -7.89
CA TYR A 98 -4.66 -4.13 -8.40
C TYR A 98 -5.30 -4.95 -9.52
N PRO A 99 -4.51 -5.53 -10.44
CA PRO A 99 -5.03 -6.51 -11.39
C PRO A 99 -5.72 -7.67 -10.67
N ILE A 100 -6.90 -8.05 -11.16
CA ILE A 100 -7.71 -9.12 -10.55
C ILE A 100 -6.95 -10.45 -10.45
N GLU A 101 -6.09 -10.72 -11.43
CA GLU A 101 -5.26 -11.92 -11.46
C GLU A 101 -4.30 -11.95 -10.25
N LEU A 102 -3.73 -10.82 -9.87
CA LEU A 102 -2.85 -10.73 -8.71
C LEU A 102 -3.63 -10.83 -7.40
N ILE A 103 -4.82 -10.25 -7.32
CA ILE A 103 -5.69 -10.37 -6.14
C ILE A 103 -6.04 -11.83 -5.88
N ASN A 104 -6.45 -12.56 -6.92
CA ASN A 104 -6.81 -13.97 -6.84
C ASN A 104 -5.61 -14.88 -6.53
N HIS A 105 -4.41 -14.45 -6.91
CA HIS A 105 -3.17 -15.21 -6.70
C HIS A 105 -2.50 -14.90 -5.35
N ALA A 106 -2.71 -13.71 -4.81
CA ALA A 106 -2.06 -13.27 -3.58
C ALA A 106 -2.45 -14.14 -2.38
N SER A 107 -1.45 -14.45 -1.53
CA SER A 107 -1.67 -15.14 -0.27
C SER A 107 -2.50 -14.31 0.70
N TYR A 108 -2.33 -13.00 0.67
CA TYR A 108 -3.07 -12.06 1.50
C TYR A 108 -3.19 -10.69 0.82
N VAL A 109 -4.35 -10.08 0.94
CA VAL A 109 -4.63 -8.72 0.44
C VAL A 109 -5.28 -7.92 1.56
N THR A 110 -4.69 -6.80 1.93
CA THR A 110 -5.20 -6.02 3.06
C THR A 110 -4.94 -4.52 2.95
N SER A 111 -5.71 -3.76 3.72
CA SER A 111 -5.41 -2.36 4.03
C SER A 111 -4.70 -2.30 5.39
N VAL A 112 -3.53 -1.69 5.43
CA VAL A 112 -2.73 -1.56 6.64
C VAL A 112 -2.95 -0.22 7.36
N GLY A 113 -4.06 0.44 7.07
CA GLY A 113 -4.34 1.76 7.60
C GLY A 113 -3.51 2.85 6.94
N GLY A 114 -3.30 3.94 7.62
CA GLY A 114 -2.55 5.05 7.09
C GLY A 114 -2.20 6.08 8.14
N LYS A 115 -1.42 7.06 7.72
CA LYS A 115 -1.03 8.22 8.52
C LYS A 115 -1.33 9.48 7.74
N MET A 116 -1.92 10.47 8.36
CA MET A 116 -2.05 11.80 7.79
C MET A 116 -0.89 12.67 8.28
N ASP A 117 0.01 13.02 7.37
CA ASP A 117 1.08 13.97 7.66
C ASP A 117 0.69 15.33 7.06
N TYR A 118 0.13 16.19 7.91
CA TYR A 118 -0.35 17.51 7.51
C TYR A 118 0.77 18.42 7.00
N GLU A 119 2.00 18.26 7.49
CA GLU A 119 3.13 19.06 7.07
C GLU A 119 3.59 18.73 5.64
N LYS A 120 3.46 17.47 5.25
CA LYS A 120 3.80 17.00 3.91
C LYS A 120 2.64 17.12 2.91
N MET A 121 1.43 17.42 3.38
CA MET A 121 0.28 17.60 2.51
C MET A 121 0.44 18.83 1.62
N ASN A 122 0.04 18.69 0.34
CA ASN A 122 -0.11 19.81 -0.56
C ASN A 122 -1.06 20.86 0.04
N VAL A 123 -0.75 22.15 -0.14
CA VAL A 123 -1.53 23.28 0.38
C VAL A 123 -3.01 23.20 -0.01
N LEU A 124 -3.32 22.76 -1.24
CA LEU A 124 -4.70 22.60 -1.71
C LEU A 124 -5.46 21.55 -0.88
N TYR A 125 -4.85 20.41 -0.61
CA TYR A 125 -5.45 19.34 0.19
C TYR A 125 -5.57 19.70 1.66
N ARG A 126 -4.60 20.42 2.19
CA ARG A 126 -4.66 20.96 3.55
C ARG A 126 -5.85 21.91 3.71
N LYS A 127 -6.07 22.80 2.74
CA LYS A 127 -7.23 23.70 2.73
C LYS A 127 -8.54 22.95 2.58
N LEU A 128 -8.62 21.97 1.69
CA LEU A 128 -9.81 21.14 1.51
C LEU A 128 -10.14 20.38 2.78
N PHE A 129 -9.16 19.78 3.42
CA PHE A 129 -9.34 19.05 4.67
C PHE A 129 -9.79 19.98 5.82
N HIS A 130 -9.21 21.16 5.94
CA HIS A 130 -9.67 22.18 6.90
C HIS A 130 -11.12 22.60 6.65
N SER A 131 -11.53 22.73 5.39
CA SER A 131 -12.91 23.03 5.03
C SER A 131 -13.86 21.90 5.40
N LEU A 132 -13.46 20.65 5.21
CA LEU A 132 -14.25 19.47 5.60
C LEU A 132 -14.41 19.37 7.13
N LYS A 133 -13.39 19.71 7.90
CA LYS A 133 -13.47 19.73 9.38
C LYS A 133 -14.49 20.73 9.93
N LYS A 134 -14.85 21.76 9.17
CA LYS A 134 -15.84 22.78 9.55
C LYS A 134 -17.29 22.35 9.26
N ILE A 135 -17.50 21.25 8.56
CA ILE A 135 -18.84 20.73 8.25
C ILE A 135 -19.37 20.00 9.49
N ASP A 136 -20.57 20.37 9.93
CA ASP A 136 -21.26 19.71 11.03
C ASP A 136 -21.44 18.21 10.72
N GLY A 137 -21.05 17.35 11.65
CA GLY A 137 -21.11 15.90 11.52
C GLY A 137 -19.85 15.24 10.95
N PHE A 138 -18.94 15.99 10.33
CA PHE A 138 -17.65 15.42 9.83
C PHE A 138 -16.78 14.94 10.99
N ASN A 139 -16.71 15.71 12.08
CA ASN A 139 -15.89 15.36 13.24
C ASN A 139 -16.48 14.22 14.08
N GLU A 140 -17.78 13.94 13.98
CA GLU A 140 -18.45 12.86 14.73
C GLU A 140 -18.12 11.47 14.16
N GLY A 141 -17.83 11.40 12.85
CA GLY A 141 -17.46 10.14 12.17
C GLY A 141 -15.99 10.03 11.80
N PHE A 142 -15.18 11.08 12.05
CA PHE A 142 -13.79 11.12 11.67
C PHE A 142 -12.89 10.62 12.80
N THR A 143 -12.24 9.50 12.54
CA THR A 143 -11.12 9.02 13.35
C THR A 143 -9.83 9.23 12.56
N GLU A 144 -8.81 9.85 13.18
CA GLU A 144 -7.52 10.03 12.54
C GLU A 144 -6.94 8.67 12.15
N PRO A 145 -6.48 8.50 10.89
CA PRO A 145 -5.99 7.21 10.44
C PRO A 145 -4.69 6.84 11.14
N GLU A 146 -4.58 5.59 11.54
CA GLU A 146 -3.39 5.02 12.15
C GLU A 146 -2.92 3.80 11.33
N ILE A 147 -1.62 3.54 11.39
CA ILE A 147 -1.04 2.32 10.83
C ILE A 147 -1.54 1.13 11.65
N ASN A 148 -2.14 0.14 10.97
CA ASN A 148 -2.60 -1.08 11.60
C ASN A 148 -1.51 -2.15 11.56
N GLU A 149 -0.69 -2.17 12.59
CA GLU A 149 0.43 -3.11 12.71
C GLU A 149 -0.02 -4.57 12.78
N SER A 150 -1.20 -4.84 13.32
CA SER A 150 -1.75 -6.20 13.36
C SER A 150 -2.07 -6.73 11.97
N GLU A 151 -2.52 -5.88 11.05
CA GLU A 151 -2.73 -6.25 9.65
C GLU A 151 -1.40 -6.45 8.90
N ILE A 152 -0.38 -5.63 9.21
CA ILE A 152 0.97 -5.83 8.67
C ILE A 152 1.55 -7.18 9.12
N LYS A 153 1.34 -7.54 10.38
CA LYS A 153 1.79 -8.83 10.92
C LYS A 153 1.11 -10.03 10.25
N LYS A 154 -0.17 -9.92 9.90
CA LYS A 154 -0.88 -10.98 9.16
C LYS A 154 -0.37 -11.15 7.73
N LEU A 155 0.20 -10.10 7.16
CA LEU A 155 0.78 -10.13 5.82
C LEU A 155 2.10 -10.93 5.78
N ALA A 156 2.88 -10.91 6.87
CA ALA A 156 4.15 -11.62 7.00
C ALA A 156 3.98 -13.13 7.18
#